data_05a8cbd4f59f44a8fd867b9f62f6fe66
#
_entry.id   05a8cbd4f59f44a8fd867b9f62f6fe66
#
_cell.length_a   1.000
_cell.length_b   1.000
_cell.length_c   1.000
_cell.angle_alpha   90.00
_cell.angle_beta   90.00
_cell.angle_gamma   90.00
#
_symmetry.space_group_name_H-M   'P 1'
#
loop_
_entity.id
_entity.type
_entity.pdbx_description
1 polymer ?
#
loop_
_entity_poly.entity_id
_entity_poly.type
_entity_poly.pdbx_seq_one_letter_code
_entity_poly.pdbx_strand_id
1 'polypeptide(L)'
;GEALSTQLESLRVVITAGESLPLELVRRHYQLLPHATLYNEYGPTEATVWCSVYHTTREEAGARVPIGKPIGHMQLYVLDASLQPTPIGVPGELYIGGACLARGYVNQPQLTQERFLANPYVAGTRLYRTGDLARYRADGNVEFLGRMDQQVKLRGYRIELGEIEYVLSNFPGVHHAAVLLREDKPDPYRLVGYVAGEPSLKDKLEQIRSDLATRLPHYMMPSV
;
A
#
# COMPACT_ATOMS: atom_id res chain seq x y z
N GLY A 1 -18.20 23.23 -10.14
CA GLY A 1 -16.77 23.37 -10.49
C GLY A 1 -16.22 24.75 -10.13
N GLU A 2 -16.79 25.84 -10.65
CA GLU A 2 -16.31 27.22 -10.46
C GLU A 2 -16.36 27.70 -9.00
N ALA A 3 -17.41 27.35 -8.25
CA ALA A 3 -17.52 27.75 -6.85
C ALA A 3 -16.43 27.15 -5.96
N LEU A 4 -15.95 25.93 -6.28
CA LEU A 4 -14.91 25.25 -5.50
C LEU A 4 -13.53 25.83 -5.80
N SER A 5 -13.26 26.20 -7.06
CA SER A 5 -11.98 26.79 -7.46
C SER A 5 -11.75 28.15 -6.80
N THR A 6 -12.80 28.95 -6.69
CA THR A 6 -12.75 30.27 -6.03
C THR A 6 -12.50 30.15 -4.52
N GLN A 7 -13.10 29.15 -3.85
CA GLN A 7 -12.86 28.89 -2.42
C GLN A 7 -11.44 28.39 -2.13
N LEU A 8 -10.77 27.78 -3.11
CA LEU A 8 -9.44 27.18 -2.98
C LEU A 8 -8.32 27.98 -3.68
N GLU A 9 -8.55 29.26 -3.99
CA GLU A 9 -7.57 30.12 -4.68
C GLU A 9 -6.23 30.26 -3.92
N SER A 10 -6.26 30.18 -2.59
CA SER A 10 -5.05 30.24 -1.75
C SER A 10 -4.28 28.91 -1.68
N LEU A 11 -4.89 27.80 -2.10
CA LEU A 11 -4.25 26.47 -2.07
C LEU A 11 -3.09 26.43 -3.09
N ARG A 12 -1.92 26.01 -2.67
CA ARG A 12 -0.72 25.93 -3.51
C ARG A 12 -0.26 24.49 -3.74
N VAL A 13 -0.47 23.63 -2.77
CA VAL A 13 0.02 22.27 -2.78
C VAL A 13 -1.08 21.31 -2.32
N VAL A 14 -1.22 20.22 -3.05
CA VAL A 14 -2.02 19.05 -2.67
C VAL A 14 -1.11 17.85 -2.63
N ILE A 15 -1.21 17.06 -1.59
CA ILE A 15 -0.43 15.83 -1.41
C ILE A 15 -1.40 14.66 -1.33
N THR A 16 -1.10 13.60 -2.07
CA THR A 16 -1.78 12.32 -1.99
C THR A 16 -0.80 11.25 -1.56
N ALA A 17 -1.21 10.37 -0.67
CA ALA A 17 -0.40 9.27 -0.16
C ALA A 17 -1.27 8.09 0.29
N GLY A 18 -0.63 6.94 0.52
CA GLY A 18 -1.27 5.77 1.12
C GLY A 18 -1.88 4.79 0.13
N GLU A 19 -2.34 5.25 -1.02
CA GLU A 19 -2.89 4.40 -2.10
C GLU A 19 -2.31 4.80 -3.46
N SER A 20 -2.52 3.96 -4.47
CA SER A 20 -2.11 4.29 -5.83
C SER A 20 -2.91 5.49 -6.34
N LEU A 21 -2.22 6.52 -6.82
CA LEU A 21 -2.86 7.71 -7.38
C LEU A 21 -3.36 7.41 -8.81
N PRO A 22 -4.69 7.44 -9.06
CA PRO A 22 -5.22 7.23 -10.40
C PRO A 22 -4.87 8.40 -11.33
N LEU A 23 -4.48 8.11 -12.56
CA LEU A 23 -4.19 9.12 -13.59
C LEU A 23 -5.37 10.06 -13.83
N GLU A 24 -6.59 9.54 -13.78
CA GLU A 24 -7.81 10.35 -13.92
C GLU A 24 -7.95 11.39 -12.81
N LEU A 25 -7.54 11.04 -11.59
CA LEU A 25 -7.55 12.01 -10.48
C LEU A 25 -6.55 13.14 -10.70
N VAL A 26 -5.35 12.83 -11.25
CA VAL A 26 -4.35 13.86 -11.62
C VAL A 26 -4.93 14.81 -12.67
N ARG A 27 -5.52 14.27 -13.73
CA ARG A 27 -6.15 15.06 -14.78
C ARG A 27 -7.25 15.97 -14.24
N ARG A 28 -8.14 15.41 -13.41
CA ARG A 28 -9.23 16.15 -12.78
C ARG A 28 -8.72 17.23 -11.82
N HIS A 29 -7.65 16.94 -11.06
CA HIS A 29 -7.01 17.94 -10.20
C HIS A 29 -6.60 19.17 -11.00
N TYR A 30 -5.83 19.01 -12.07
CA TYR A 30 -5.35 20.13 -12.86
C TYR A 30 -6.43 20.83 -13.71
N GLN A 31 -7.54 20.18 -13.98
CA GLN A 31 -8.73 20.82 -14.56
C GLN A 31 -9.40 21.76 -13.56
N LEU A 32 -9.50 21.38 -12.29
CA LEU A 32 -10.20 22.13 -11.25
C LEU A 32 -9.30 23.14 -10.53
N LEU A 33 -8.05 22.79 -10.29
CA LEU A 33 -7.06 23.55 -9.51
C LEU A 33 -5.75 23.71 -10.29
N PRO A 34 -5.77 24.41 -11.45
CA PRO A 34 -4.59 24.51 -12.32
C PRO A 34 -3.40 25.24 -11.69
N HIS A 35 -3.61 25.98 -10.61
CA HIS A 35 -2.62 26.74 -9.88
C HIS A 35 -1.99 25.97 -8.71
N ALA A 36 -2.61 24.88 -8.28
CA ALA A 36 -2.11 24.07 -7.16
C ALA A 36 -1.32 22.86 -7.66
N THR A 37 -0.13 22.69 -7.15
CA THR A 37 0.73 21.54 -7.47
C THR A 37 0.22 20.29 -6.76
N LEU A 38 0.20 19.15 -7.46
CA LEU A 38 -0.16 17.86 -6.90
C LEU A 38 1.08 16.98 -6.77
N TYR A 39 1.32 16.47 -5.58
CA TYR A 39 2.37 15.49 -5.27
C TYR A 39 1.77 14.12 -4.94
N ASN A 40 2.45 13.09 -5.40
CA ASN A 40 2.20 11.70 -5.01
C ASN A 40 3.35 11.25 -4.10
N GLU A 41 3.05 10.93 -2.85
CA GLU A 41 4.01 10.46 -1.87
C GLU A 41 3.81 8.97 -1.60
N TYR A 42 4.93 8.27 -1.39
CA TYR A 42 4.92 6.86 -1.04
C TYR A 42 5.84 6.60 0.15
N GLY A 43 5.39 5.74 1.04
CA GLY A 43 6.17 5.16 2.11
C GLY A 43 5.31 4.28 3.03
N PRO A 44 5.91 3.20 3.57
CA PRO A 44 5.34 2.42 4.64
C PRO A 44 5.62 3.05 6.00
N THR A 45 4.90 2.62 7.03
CA THR A 45 5.12 3.00 8.42
C THR A 45 6.57 2.74 8.87
N GLU A 46 7.17 1.66 8.36
CA GLU A 46 8.54 1.23 8.65
C GLU A 46 9.62 2.18 8.10
N ALA A 47 9.23 3.10 7.20
CA ALA A 47 10.08 4.19 6.70
C ALA A 47 9.55 5.57 7.12
N THR A 48 8.85 5.66 8.25
CA THR A 48 8.36 6.90 8.87
C THR A 48 7.50 7.72 7.92
N VAL A 49 6.33 7.16 7.57
CA VAL A 49 5.23 7.73 6.77
C VAL A 49 5.50 7.78 5.27
N TRP A 50 6.55 8.46 4.81
CA TRP A 50 6.88 8.59 3.39
C TRP A 50 8.38 8.68 3.15
N CYS A 51 8.83 8.12 2.05
CA CYS A 51 10.25 8.03 1.69
C CYS A 51 10.54 8.43 0.25
N SER A 52 9.50 8.61 -0.57
CA SER A 52 9.63 9.13 -1.93
C SER A 52 8.50 10.06 -2.29
N VAL A 53 8.74 10.89 -3.30
CA VAL A 53 7.81 11.89 -3.81
C VAL A 53 7.89 12.00 -5.32
N TYR A 54 6.74 12.13 -5.94
CA TYR A 54 6.58 12.43 -7.35
C TYR A 54 5.79 13.72 -7.52
N HIS A 55 6.36 14.66 -8.28
CA HIS A 55 5.68 15.87 -8.70
C HIS A 55 4.90 15.56 -9.98
N THR A 56 3.58 15.52 -9.91
CA THR A 56 2.73 15.25 -11.08
C THR A 56 2.67 16.47 -12.01
N THR A 57 2.37 16.22 -13.27
CA THR A 57 2.21 17.27 -14.27
C THR A 57 0.84 17.24 -14.92
N ARG A 58 0.42 18.34 -15.58
CA ARG A 58 -0.84 18.39 -16.32
C ARG A 58 -0.89 17.41 -17.49
N GLU A 59 0.27 17.16 -18.07
CA GLU A 59 0.46 16.30 -19.24
C GLU A 59 0.88 14.88 -18.84
N GLU A 60 0.45 14.45 -17.65
CA GLU A 60 0.85 13.13 -17.13
C GLU A 60 0.53 12.04 -18.13
N ALA A 61 1.57 11.36 -18.59
CA ALA A 61 1.49 10.30 -19.57
C ALA A 61 1.89 8.94 -18.97
N GLY A 62 1.37 7.86 -19.57
CA GLY A 62 1.66 6.50 -19.14
C GLY A 62 0.45 5.81 -18.51
N ALA A 63 0.65 4.57 -18.11
CA ALA A 63 -0.42 3.75 -17.53
C ALA A 63 -0.61 3.98 -16.03
N ARG A 64 0.41 4.50 -15.35
CA ARG A 64 0.43 4.67 -13.88
C ARG A 64 1.20 5.94 -13.50
N VAL A 65 0.76 6.58 -12.43
CA VAL A 65 1.48 7.68 -11.80
C VAL A 65 2.63 7.10 -10.97
N PRO A 66 3.88 7.56 -11.14
CA PRO A 66 5.01 7.08 -10.35
C PRO A 66 4.87 7.40 -8.86
N ILE A 67 5.60 6.66 -8.03
CA ILE A 67 5.85 7.02 -6.62
C ILE A 67 7.08 7.93 -6.46
N GLY A 68 7.76 8.24 -7.57
CA GLY A 68 8.79 9.26 -7.67
C GLY A 68 10.19 8.81 -7.29
N LYS A 69 10.93 9.76 -6.71
CA LYS A 69 12.34 9.61 -6.29
C LYS A 69 12.43 9.67 -4.77
N PRO A 70 13.49 9.08 -4.18
CA PRO A 70 13.68 9.16 -2.74
C PRO A 70 13.82 10.62 -2.29
N ILE A 71 13.27 10.92 -1.12
CA ILE A 71 13.50 12.21 -0.43
C ILE A 71 14.91 12.25 0.17
N GLY A 72 15.30 13.41 0.68
CA GLY A 72 16.63 13.58 1.30
C GLY A 72 16.94 12.51 2.36
N HIS A 73 18.17 11.98 2.32
CA HIS A 73 18.67 10.93 3.22
C HIS A 73 17.97 9.56 3.13
N MET A 74 17.15 9.35 2.11
CA MET A 74 16.53 8.06 1.81
C MET A 74 17.11 7.47 0.51
N GLN A 75 17.06 6.15 0.40
CA GLN A 75 17.41 5.41 -0.80
C GLN A 75 16.26 4.44 -1.15
N LEU A 76 16.00 4.29 -2.43
CA LEU A 76 15.14 3.27 -2.98
C LEU A 76 15.97 2.32 -3.83
N TYR A 77 15.73 1.03 -3.69
CA TYR A 77 16.36 0.00 -4.50
C TYR A 77 15.27 -0.92 -5.05
N VAL A 78 15.33 -1.21 -6.33
CA VAL A 78 14.49 -2.25 -6.95
C VAL A 78 15.41 -3.43 -7.22
N LEU A 79 15.19 -4.53 -6.50
CA LEU A 79 16.11 -5.65 -6.43
C LEU A 79 15.43 -6.96 -6.89
N ASP A 80 16.25 -7.87 -7.42
CA ASP A 80 15.85 -9.24 -7.70
C ASP A 80 15.93 -10.13 -6.43
N ALA A 81 15.62 -11.42 -6.59
CA ALA A 81 15.66 -12.39 -5.50
C ALA A 81 17.06 -12.62 -4.90
N SER A 82 18.12 -12.25 -5.64
CA SER A 82 19.52 -12.31 -5.20
C SER A 82 20.01 -10.99 -4.61
N LEU A 83 19.10 -10.05 -4.35
CA LEU A 83 19.39 -8.69 -3.89
C LEU A 83 20.29 -7.90 -4.86
N GLN A 84 20.22 -8.19 -6.19
CA GLN A 84 20.92 -7.40 -7.21
C GLN A 84 19.98 -6.38 -7.83
N PRO A 85 20.46 -5.17 -8.19
CA PRO A 85 19.64 -4.15 -8.83
C PRO A 85 19.07 -4.64 -10.16
N THR A 86 17.77 -4.46 -10.37
CA THR A 86 17.14 -4.78 -11.65
C THR A 86 17.45 -3.70 -12.69
N PRO A 87 17.56 -4.05 -13.97
CA PRO A 87 17.66 -3.08 -15.06
C PRO A 87 16.43 -2.14 -15.11
N ILE A 88 16.61 -0.96 -15.70
CA ILE A 88 15.53 0.00 -15.96
C ILE A 88 14.39 -0.69 -16.71
N GLY A 89 13.16 -0.51 -16.26
CA GLY A 89 11.95 -1.11 -16.81
C GLY A 89 11.65 -2.54 -16.35
N VAL A 90 12.62 -3.22 -15.74
CA VAL A 90 12.43 -4.60 -15.22
C VAL A 90 11.86 -4.55 -13.80
N PRO A 91 10.74 -5.26 -13.55
CA PRO A 91 10.18 -5.36 -12.20
C PRO A 91 11.09 -6.07 -11.21
N GLY A 92 11.08 -5.62 -9.96
CA GLY A 92 11.72 -6.25 -8.81
C GLY A 92 11.04 -5.84 -7.52
N GLU A 93 11.49 -6.38 -6.41
CA GLU A 93 10.99 -5.99 -5.10
C GLU A 93 11.60 -4.64 -4.69
N LEU A 94 10.77 -3.76 -4.16
CA LEU A 94 11.20 -2.46 -3.65
C LEU A 94 11.80 -2.61 -2.24
N TYR A 95 12.99 -2.07 -2.06
CA TYR A 95 13.67 -1.95 -0.77
C TYR A 95 13.92 -0.48 -0.46
N ILE A 96 13.86 -0.13 0.83
CA ILE A 96 14.07 1.23 1.32
C ILE A 96 15.26 1.25 2.25
N GLY A 97 16.21 2.15 2.00
CA GLY A 97 17.33 2.45 2.88
C GLY A 97 17.27 3.90 3.39
N GLY A 98 18.03 4.21 4.42
CA GLY A 98 18.21 5.58 4.86
C GLY A 98 17.84 5.87 6.30
N ALA A 99 17.88 7.16 6.64
CA ALA A 99 17.77 7.63 8.02
C ALA A 99 16.38 7.48 8.65
N CYS A 100 15.33 7.42 7.81
CA CYS A 100 13.93 7.34 8.29
C CYS A 100 13.45 5.91 8.56
N LEU A 101 14.32 4.90 8.48
CA LEU A 101 13.92 3.53 8.80
C LEU A 101 13.63 3.37 10.28
N ALA A 102 12.52 2.72 10.60
CA ALA A 102 12.17 2.33 11.96
C ALA A 102 13.24 1.39 12.57
N ARG A 103 13.29 1.33 13.88
CA ARG A 103 14.21 0.42 14.60
C ARG A 103 13.81 -1.06 14.39
N GLY A 104 12.52 -1.33 14.26
CA GLY A 104 11.94 -2.66 14.07
C GLY A 104 10.54 -2.74 14.67
N TYR A 105 10.03 -3.95 14.78
CA TYR A 105 8.73 -4.25 15.38
C TYR A 105 8.87 -4.57 16.87
N VAL A 106 8.01 -3.96 17.67
CA VAL A 106 8.02 -4.15 19.13
C VAL A 106 7.71 -5.60 19.48
N ASN A 107 8.56 -6.20 20.33
CA ASN A 107 8.45 -7.61 20.77
C ASN A 107 8.43 -8.64 19.65
N GLN A 108 8.91 -8.28 18.43
CA GLN A 108 8.94 -9.14 17.25
C GLN A 108 10.36 -9.17 16.63
N PRO A 109 11.37 -9.73 17.32
CA PRO A 109 12.75 -9.69 16.85
C PRO A 109 12.96 -10.51 15.57
N GLN A 110 12.26 -11.63 15.41
CA GLN A 110 12.33 -12.47 14.21
C GLN A 110 11.81 -11.73 13.00
N LEU A 111 10.57 -11.17 13.08
CA LEU A 111 9.99 -10.39 12.01
C LEU A 111 10.85 -9.16 11.67
N THR A 112 11.47 -8.55 12.69
CA THR A 112 12.40 -7.43 12.49
C THR A 112 13.60 -7.87 11.65
N GLN A 113 14.21 -9.03 11.95
CA GLN A 113 15.34 -9.55 11.17
C GLN A 113 14.95 -9.94 9.74
N GLU A 114 13.75 -10.45 9.54
CA GLU A 114 13.22 -10.82 8.22
C GLU A 114 12.94 -9.61 7.32
N ARG A 115 12.52 -8.49 7.92
CA ARG A 115 12.08 -7.29 7.18
C ARG A 115 13.15 -6.21 7.10
N PHE A 116 14.05 -6.12 8.10
CA PHE A 116 15.13 -5.12 8.14
C PHE A 116 16.49 -5.82 7.97
N LEU A 117 16.91 -5.93 6.72
CA LEU A 117 18.12 -6.65 6.32
C LEU A 117 19.37 -5.76 6.41
N ALA A 118 20.55 -6.36 6.48
CA ALA A 118 21.79 -5.62 6.27
C ALA A 118 21.82 -5.05 4.84
N ASN A 119 22.22 -3.79 4.70
CA ASN A 119 22.34 -3.15 3.39
C ASN A 119 23.64 -3.59 2.69
N PRO A 120 23.57 -4.30 1.56
CA PRO A 120 24.78 -4.75 0.86
C PRO A 120 25.49 -3.61 0.12
N TYR A 121 24.86 -2.44 -0.04
CA TYR A 121 25.39 -1.31 -0.80
C TYR A 121 26.01 -0.22 0.07
N VAL A 122 25.57 -0.13 1.36
CA VAL A 122 26.06 0.88 2.30
C VAL A 122 26.36 0.22 3.65
N ALA A 123 27.64 -0.01 3.92
CA ALA A 123 28.07 -0.71 5.12
C ALA A 123 27.53 -0.07 6.42
N GLY A 124 27.13 -0.91 7.37
CA GLY A 124 26.63 -0.49 8.66
C GLY A 124 25.18 0.06 8.65
N THR A 125 24.51 0.06 7.50
CA THR A 125 23.11 0.48 7.36
C THR A 125 22.17 -0.72 7.09
N ARG A 126 20.88 -0.44 7.05
CA ARG A 126 19.85 -1.46 6.81
C ARG A 126 19.00 -1.12 5.61
N LEU A 127 18.38 -2.16 5.04
CA LEU A 127 17.28 -2.06 4.08
C LEU A 127 16.00 -2.60 4.70
N TYR A 128 14.91 -1.90 4.49
CA TYR A 128 13.58 -2.42 4.76
C TYR A 128 13.02 -3.09 3.51
N ARG A 129 12.64 -4.35 3.65
CA ARG A 129 12.00 -5.17 2.64
C ARG A 129 10.50 -4.90 2.61
N THR A 130 10.01 -4.19 1.58
CA THR A 130 8.63 -3.69 1.56
C THR A 130 7.58 -4.74 1.21
N GLY A 131 7.92 -5.73 0.38
CA GLY A 131 6.99 -6.63 -0.29
C GLY A 131 6.23 -5.96 -1.45
N ASP A 132 6.62 -4.75 -1.84
CA ASP A 132 6.05 -4.04 -2.99
C ASP A 132 6.83 -4.37 -4.27
N LEU A 133 6.11 -4.64 -5.35
CA LEU A 133 6.68 -4.78 -6.68
C LEU A 133 6.80 -3.41 -7.33
N ALA A 134 7.97 -3.10 -7.88
CA ALA A 134 8.25 -1.81 -8.49
C ALA A 134 9.21 -1.95 -9.68
N ARG A 135 9.38 -0.88 -10.44
CA ARG A 135 10.44 -0.76 -11.45
C ARG A 135 10.93 0.67 -11.56
N TYR A 136 12.18 0.84 -11.99
CA TYR A 136 12.68 2.16 -12.41
C TYR A 136 12.18 2.51 -13.81
N ARG A 137 11.78 3.76 -14.00
CA ARG A 137 11.57 4.38 -15.30
C ARG A 137 12.88 4.95 -15.81
N ALA A 138 12.95 5.23 -17.13
CA ALA A 138 14.14 5.84 -17.76
C ALA A 138 14.48 7.23 -17.21
N ASP A 139 13.50 7.95 -16.66
CA ASP A 139 13.65 9.26 -16.03
C ASP A 139 14.14 9.18 -14.56
N GLY A 140 14.39 7.97 -14.05
CA GLY A 140 14.85 7.68 -12.70
C GLY A 140 13.75 7.71 -11.65
N ASN A 141 12.48 7.90 -12.03
CA ASN A 141 11.35 7.72 -11.12
C ASN A 141 11.06 6.23 -10.91
N VAL A 142 10.56 5.90 -9.73
CA VAL A 142 10.07 4.55 -9.40
C VAL A 142 8.57 4.47 -9.67
N GLU A 143 8.15 3.40 -10.32
CA GLU A 143 6.76 3.08 -10.58
C GLU A 143 6.34 1.89 -9.72
N PHE A 144 5.28 2.05 -8.94
CA PHE A 144 4.69 0.98 -8.13
C PHE A 144 3.82 0.08 -9.02
N LEU A 145 4.01 -1.23 -8.93
CA LEU A 145 3.31 -2.21 -9.76
C LEU A 145 2.28 -3.05 -9.00
N GLY A 146 2.31 -2.99 -7.67
CA GLY A 146 1.42 -3.76 -6.79
C GLY A 146 2.17 -4.39 -5.63
N ARG A 147 1.50 -5.30 -4.93
CA ARG A 147 2.08 -6.09 -3.84
C ARG A 147 2.51 -7.46 -4.34
N MET A 148 3.59 -8.00 -3.75
CA MET A 148 4.02 -9.40 -3.96
C MET A 148 3.29 -10.36 -3.02
N ASP A 149 2.72 -9.85 -1.95
CA ASP A 149 1.92 -10.58 -0.96
C ASP A 149 0.41 -10.24 -1.08
N GLN A 150 -0.39 -10.80 -0.19
CA GLN A 150 -1.85 -10.60 -0.17
C GLN A 150 -2.28 -9.36 0.62
N GLN A 151 -1.34 -8.55 1.11
CA GLN A 151 -1.67 -7.32 1.83
C GLN A 151 -2.37 -6.31 0.92
N VAL A 152 -3.43 -5.69 1.40
CA VAL A 152 -4.19 -4.71 0.63
C VAL A 152 -4.21 -3.35 1.32
N LYS A 153 -4.44 -2.29 0.54
CA LYS A 153 -4.74 -0.96 1.05
C LYS A 153 -6.20 -0.64 0.77
N LEU A 154 -6.94 -0.29 1.81
CA LEU A 154 -8.36 0.02 1.73
C LEU A 154 -8.69 1.23 2.59
N ARG A 155 -9.14 2.32 1.95
CA ARG A 155 -9.49 3.60 2.61
C ARG A 155 -8.37 4.13 3.50
N GLY A 156 -7.11 3.99 3.03
CA GLY A 156 -5.89 4.41 3.75
C GLY A 156 -5.39 3.42 4.82
N TYR A 157 -6.13 2.34 5.10
CA TYR A 157 -5.69 1.29 6.01
C TYR A 157 -4.88 0.23 5.29
N ARG A 158 -3.82 -0.23 5.92
CA ARG A 158 -3.00 -1.36 5.50
C ARG A 158 -3.53 -2.61 6.19
N ILE A 159 -4.06 -3.56 5.41
CA ILE A 159 -4.79 -4.73 5.91
C ILE A 159 -4.08 -6.00 5.47
N GLU A 160 -3.73 -6.82 6.45
CA GLU A 160 -3.25 -8.18 6.26
C GLU A 160 -4.47 -9.10 6.12
N LEU A 161 -4.78 -9.56 4.90
CA LEU A 161 -5.93 -10.45 4.69
C LEU A 161 -5.80 -11.75 5.49
N GLY A 162 -4.57 -12.26 5.65
CA GLY A 162 -4.29 -13.45 6.46
C GLY A 162 -4.66 -13.32 7.94
N GLU A 163 -4.67 -12.12 8.52
CA GLU A 163 -5.13 -11.90 9.89
C GLU A 163 -6.64 -12.13 10.01
N ILE A 164 -7.40 -11.68 9.03
CA ILE A 164 -8.85 -11.90 8.99
C ILE A 164 -9.14 -13.39 8.74
N GLU A 165 -8.40 -14.01 7.80
CA GLU A 165 -8.50 -15.44 7.50
C GLU A 165 -8.20 -16.30 8.72
N TYR A 166 -7.18 -15.93 9.50
CA TYR A 166 -6.84 -16.61 10.74
C TYR A 166 -8.00 -16.58 11.74
N VAL A 167 -8.62 -15.42 11.95
CA VAL A 167 -9.77 -15.31 12.87
C VAL A 167 -10.94 -16.13 12.37
N LEU A 168 -11.28 -16.06 11.08
CA LEU A 168 -12.35 -16.85 10.45
C LEU A 168 -12.09 -18.37 10.60
N SER A 169 -10.87 -18.81 10.36
CA SER A 169 -10.50 -20.24 10.42
C SER A 169 -10.58 -20.83 11.84
N ASN A 170 -10.51 -19.98 12.86
CA ASN A 170 -10.64 -20.39 14.25
C ASN A 170 -12.11 -20.44 14.74
N PHE A 171 -13.09 -20.06 13.91
CA PHE A 171 -14.49 -20.15 14.26
C PHE A 171 -14.98 -21.61 14.21
N PRO A 172 -15.72 -22.11 15.23
CA PRO A 172 -16.16 -23.51 15.29
C PRO A 172 -17.00 -23.92 14.06
N GLY A 173 -16.55 -24.99 13.38
CA GLY A 173 -17.19 -25.53 12.18
C GLY A 173 -16.63 -24.99 10.86
N VAL A 174 -15.73 -23.99 10.88
CA VAL A 174 -15.01 -23.53 9.69
C VAL A 174 -13.82 -24.45 9.41
N HIS A 175 -13.72 -24.98 8.20
CA HIS A 175 -12.60 -25.79 7.74
C HIS A 175 -11.64 -25.01 6.87
N HIS A 176 -12.16 -24.07 6.07
CA HIS A 176 -11.38 -23.19 5.19
C HIS A 176 -11.95 -21.78 5.22
N ALA A 177 -11.07 -20.80 5.19
CA ALA A 177 -11.40 -19.40 5.05
C ALA A 177 -10.51 -18.75 3.99
N ALA A 178 -11.06 -17.79 3.26
CA ALA A 178 -10.33 -16.91 2.35
C ALA A 178 -10.93 -15.51 2.41
N VAL A 179 -10.08 -14.49 2.31
CA VAL A 179 -10.51 -13.09 2.29
C VAL A 179 -9.96 -12.41 1.05
N LEU A 180 -10.81 -11.70 0.33
CA LEU A 180 -10.43 -10.98 -0.87
C LEU A 180 -10.88 -9.52 -0.80
N LEU A 181 -10.05 -8.63 -1.32
CA LEU A 181 -10.48 -7.29 -1.69
C LEU A 181 -11.16 -7.37 -3.05
N ARG A 182 -12.47 -7.12 -3.11
CA ARG A 182 -13.22 -7.13 -4.36
C ARG A 182 -13.40 -5.71 -4.89
N GLU A 183 -13.27 -5.60 -6.22
CA GLU A 183 -13.38 -4.34 -6.98
C GLU A 183 -14.66 -4.30 -7.83
N ASP A 184 -15.75 -4.88 -7.33
CA ASP A 184 -17.00 -4.99 -8.07
C ASP A 184 -17.82 -3.71 -8.00
N LYS A 185 -18.44 -3.32 -9.11
CA LYS A 185 -19.45 -2.27 -9.12
C LYS A 185 -20.76 -2.75 -8.46
N PRO A 186 -21.51 -1.87 -7.75
CA PRO A 186 -21.36 -0.42 -7.63
C PRO A 186 -20.44 0.08 -6.51
N ASP A 187 -19.99 -0.77 -5.58
CA ASP A 187 -19.14 -0.39 -4.45
C ASP A 187 -17.72 -0.92 -4.70
N PRO A 188 -16.80 -0.05 -5.17
CA PRO A 188 -15.60 -0.51 -5.85
C PRO A 188 -14.58 -1.22 -4.98
N TYR A 189 -14.60 -1.09 -3.68
CA TYR A 189 -13.57 -1.70 -2.82
C TYR A 189 -14.18 -2.20 -1.52
N ARG A 190 -14.34 -3.52 -1.39
CA ARG A 190 -14.84 -4.15 -0.16
C ARG A 190 -14.10 -5.45 0.15
N LEU A 191 -13.89 -5.69 1.44
CA LEU A 191 -13.42 -6.98 1.92
C LEU A 191 -14.58 -7.98 1.88
N VAL A 192 -14.32 -9.15 1.33
CA VAL A 192 -15.28 -10.25 1.30
C VAL A 192 -14.62 -11.48 1.90
N GLY A 193 -15.19 -12.01 2.97
CA GLY A 193 -14.78 -13.25 3.59
C GLY A 193 -15.59 -14.43 3.04
N TYR A 194 -14.89 -15.49 2.68
CA TYR A 194 -15.46 -16.76 2.26
C TYR A 194 -15.12 -17.81 3.31
N VAL A 195 -16.11 -18.56 3.74
CA VAL A 195 -15.94 -19.68 4.68
C VAL A 195 -16.52 -20.95 4.10
N ALA A 196 -15.83 -22.06 4.29
CA ALA A 196 -16.30 -23.40 3.95
C ALA A 196 -16.13 -24.31 5.17
N GLY A 197 -17.11 -25.15 5.45
CA GLY A 197 -17.10 -26.04 6.61
C GLY A 197 -18.45 -26.73 6.80
N GLU A 198 -18.88 -26.88 8.04
CA GLU A 198 -20.12 -27.55 8.39
C GLU A 198 -21.36 -26.88 7.78
N PRO A 199 -22.39 -27.65 7.36
CA PRO A 199 -23.63 -27.07 6.79
C PRO A 199 -24.32 -26.06 7.72
N SER A 200 -24.16 -26.20 9.04
CA SER A 200 -24.71 -25.30 10.08
C SER A 200 -24.12 -23.88 10.05
N LEU A 201 -23.02 -23.65 9.35
CA LEU A 201 -22.40 -22.32 9.25
C LEU A 201 -23.32 -21.28 8.59
N LYS A 202 -24.21 -21.70 7.69
CA LYS A 202 -25.18 -20.81 7.04
C LYS A 202 -26.07 -20.08 8.05
N ASP A 203 -26.39 -20.75 9.17
CA ASP A 203 -27.25 -20.20 10.21
C ASP A 203 -26.46 -19.42 11.27
N LYS A 204 -25.13 -19.43 11.19
CA LYS A 204 -24.20 -18.80 12.15
C LYS A 204 -23.52 -17.54 11.62
N LEU A 205 -23.92 -16.98 10.51
CA LEU A 205 -23.25 -15.82 9.89
C LEU A 205 -23.17 -14.61 10.83
N GLU A 206 -24.25 -14.34 11.59
CA GLU A 206 -24.23 -13.23 12.57
C GLU A 206 -23.32 -13.51 13.76
N GLN A 207 -23.16 -14.77 14.16
CA GLN A 207 -22.21 -15.16 15.21
C GLN A 207 -20.76 -14.99 14.72
N ILE A 208 -20.47 -15.38 13.47
CA ILE A 208 -19.16 -15.16 12.84
C ILE A 208 -18.83 -13.67 12.80
N ARG A 209 -19.78 -12.83 12.38
CA ARG A 209 -19.60 -11.36 12.37
C ARG A 209 -19.34 -10.80 13.76
N SER A 210 -20.09 -11.25 14.76
CA SER A 210 -19.91 -10.84 16.15
C SER A 210 -18.54 -11.24 16.68
N ASP A 211 -18.06 -12.47 16.40
CA ASP A 211 -16.74 -12.94 16.81
C ASP A 211 -15.62 -12.11 16.14
N LEU A 212 -15.72 -11.87 14.83
CA LEU A 212 -14.80 -10.99 14.13
C LEU A 212 -14.74 -9.59 14.76
N ALA A 213 -15.89 -8.99 15.07
CA ALA A 213 -15.98 -7.65 15.65
C ALA A 213 -15.35 -7.52 17.04
N THR A 214 -15.21 -8.63 17.78
CA THR A 214 -14.53 -8.65 19.08
C THR A 214 -13.00 -8.76 18.96
N ARG A 215 -12.50 -9.24 17.82
CA ARG A 215 -11.07 -9.57 17.62
C ARG A 215 -10.38 -8.66 16.63
N LEU A 216 -11.12 -8.07 15.69
CA LEU A 216 -10.56 -7.25 14.61
C LEU A 216 -11.01 -5.80 14.71
N PRO A 217 -10.16 -4.86 14.31
CA PRO A 217 -10.56 -3.46 14.15
C PRO A 217 -11.69 -3.32 13.12
N HIS A 218 -12.52 -2.31 13.29
CA HIS A 218 -13.67 -2.06 12.42
C HIS A 218 -13.33 -2.00 10.91
N TYR A 219 -12.15 -1.43 10.55
CA TYR A 219 -11.72 -1.31 9.15
C TYR A 219 -11.31 -2.65 8.51
N MET A 220 -11.12 -3.71 9.30
CA MET A 220 -10.82 -5.08 8.83
C MET A 220 -12.06 -5.95 8.69
N MET A 221 -13.24 -5.43 9.05
CA MET A 221 -14.48 -6.20 8.98
C MET A 221 -14.92 -6.42 7.53
N PRO A 222 -15.11 -7.69 7.09
CA PRO A 222 -15.70 -7.98 5.79
C PRO A 222 -17.11 -7.39 5.69
N SER A 223 -17.43 -6.80 4.52
CA SER A 223 -18.73 -6.16 4.28
C SER A 223 -19.84 -7.15 3.89
N VAL A 224 -19.54 -8.43 3.78
CA VAL A 224 -20.50 -9.50 3.42
C VAL A 224 -20.37 -10.66 4.36
#